data_b5b81c72dc725dcef42a6f8865e4a443
#
_entry.id   b5b81c72dc725dcef42a6f8865e4a443
#
_cell.length_a   1.000
_cell.length_b   1.000
_cell.length_c   1.000
_cell.angle_alpha   90.00
_cell.angle_beta   90.00
_cell.angle_gamma   90.00
#
_symmetry.space_group_name_H-M   'P 1'
#
loop_
_entity.id
_entity.type
_entity.pdbx_description
1 polymer ?
#
loop_
_entity_poly.entity_id
_entity_poly.type
_entity_poly.pdbx_seq_one_letter_code
_entity_poly.pdbx_strand_id
1 'polypeptide(L)'
;MRIGRSFRKTKETEIDVSVNLDGTGIANVNTGVEFLNHMLRSLATHSLIDITVHAKGDLVHHIMEDTAICLGEAILKALGDGEGISRFGYAIVPMDCSLAFAAVDLSRRPYVKVDLKLEGKMIEDMPCENIIHFIESLAISLRANVHVWVQYGSNDHHKAEAAFKALALSLRQAVSIDPRRKGIPSSKGVI
;
A
#
# COMPACT_ATOMS: atom_id res chain seq x y z
N MET A 1 -13.01 -5.95 14.76
CA MET A 1 -11.67 -6.24 14.18
C MET A 1 -11.85 -6.52 12.71
N ARG A 2 -11.29 -5.67 11.85
CA ARG A 2 -11.44 -5.74 10.39
C ARG A 2 -10.24 -6.49 9.80
N ILE A 3 -10.43 -7.78 9.57
CA ILE A 3 -9.38 -8.68 9.07
C ILE A 3 -9.73 -9.10 7.64
N GLY A 4 -8.73 -9.08 6.76
CA GLY A 4 -8.84 -9.57 5.39
C GLY A 4 -7.68 -10.49 5.04
N ARG A 5 -7.94 -11.46 4.17
CA ARG A 5 -6.93 -12.39 3.65
C ARG A 5 -7.10 -12.58 2.16
N SER A 6 -5.98 -12.65 1.45
CA SER A 6 -5.90 -13.04 0.06
C SER A 6 -4.81 -14.08 -0.14
N PHE A 7 -5.13 -15.11 -0.91
CA PHE A 7 -4.21 -16.15 -1.31
C PHE A 7 -4.26 -16.28 -2.83
N ARG A 8 -3.09 -16.30 -3.46
CA ARG A 8 -2.93 -16.45 -4.90
C ARG A 8 -1.87 -17.50 -5.19
N LYS A 9 -2.20 -18.46 -6.03
CA LYS A 9 -1.28 -19.46 -6.52
C LYS A 9 -1.38 -19.57 -8.03
N THR A 10 -0.26 -19.37 -8.69
CA THR A 10 -0.10 -19.49 -10.15
C THR A 10 0.99 -20.52 -10.45
N LYS A 11 1.45 -20.60 -11.69
CA LYS A 11 2.65 -21.38 -12.04
C LYS A 11 3.94 -20.65 -11.67
N GLU A 12 3.87 -19.33 -11.44
CA GLU A 12 5.00 -18.42 -11.25
C GLU A 12 5.17 -18.04 -9.80
N THR A 13 4.06 -17.95 -9.04
CA THR A 13 4.07 -17.45 -7.66
C THR A 13 3.12 -18.23 -6.74
N GLU A 14 3.43 -18.17 -5.44
CA GLU A 14 2.52 -18.55 -4.36
C GLU A 14 2.59 -17.45 -3.28
N ILE A 15 1.50 -16.72 -3.11
CA ILE A 15 1.41 -15.53 -2.25
C ILE A 15 0.28 -15.71 -1.25
N ASP A 16 0.56 -15.50 0.03
CA ASP A 16 -0.41 -15.50 1.12
C ASP A 16 -0.28 -14.18 1.88
N VAL A 17 -1.36 -13.39 1.92
CA VAL A 17 -1.41 -12.10 2.60
C VAL A 17 -2.58 -12.06 3.56
N SER A 18 -2.34 -11.60 4.78
CA SER A 18 -3.39 -11.21 5.71
C SER A 18 -3.12 -9.85 6.32
N VAL A 19 -4.19 -9.10 6.56
CA VAL A 19 -4.13 -7.77 7.18
C VAL A 19 -5.15 -7.63 8.29
N ASN A 20 -4.84 -6.80 9.29
CA ASN A 20 -5.77 -6.32 10.30
C ASN A 20 -5.74 -4.79 10.30
N LEU A 21 -6.83 -4.15 9.85
CA LEU A 21 -6.92 -2.69 9.77
C LEU A 21 -7.01 -2.02 11.15
N ASP A 22 -7.37 -2.76 12.19
CA ASP A 22 -7.46 -2.30 13.57
C ASP A 22 -6.25 -2.77 14.40
N GLY A 23 -5.09 -2.93 13.72
CA GLY A 23 -3.85 -3.41 14.28
C GLY A 23 -3.01 -2.34 14.98
N THR A 24 -1.75 -2.68 15.22
CA THR A 24 -0.74 -1.82 15.86
C THR A 24 0.50 -1.61 15.00
N GLY A 25 0.47 -2.09 13.75
CA GLY A 25 1.57 -1.97 12.79
C GLY A 25 2.58 -3.12 12.85
N ILE A 26 2.13 -4.29 13.29
CA ILE A 26 2.97 -5.50 13.31
C ILE A 26 3.17 -5.99 11.87
N ALA A 27 4.43 -6.23 11.50
CA ALA A 27 4.80 -6.75 10.20
C ALA A 27 5.47 -8.13 10.33
N ASN A 28 4.88 -9.14 9.71
CA ASN A 28 5.49 -10.47 9.52
C ASN A 28 5.60 -10.73 8.02
N VAL A 29 6.70 -10.27 7.42
CA VAL A 29 6.88 -10.24 5.97
C VAL A 29 8.11 -11.04 5.53
N ASN A 30 7.90 -11.92 4.56
CA ASN A 30 8.93 -12.72 3.92
C ASN A 30 8.57 -12.88 2.43
N THR A 31 9.22 -12.10 1.58
CA THR A 31 8.98 -12.10 0.12
C THR A 31 10.18 -12.64 -0.66
N GLY A 32 11.32 -12.82 -0.01
CA GLY A 32 12.58 -13.13 -0.70
C GLY A 32 13.23 -11.93 -1.39
N VAL A 33 12.60 -10.72 -1.31
CA VAL A 33 13.13 -9.45 -1.82
C VAL A 33 13.26 -8.49 -0.63
N GLU A 34 14.48 -8.20 -0.21
CA GLU A 34 14.71 -7.50 1.06
C GLU A 34 14.25 -6.06 1.06
N PHE A 35 14.38 -5.36 -0.06
CA PHE A 35 13.86 -3.99 -0.15
C PHE A 35 12.32 -3.96 -0.10
N LEU A 36 11.63 -4.94 -0.70
CA LEU A 36 10.19 -5.07 -0.56
C LEU A 36 9.79 -5.37 0.89
N ASN A 37 10.50 -6.27 1.56
CA ASN A 37 10.28 -6.54 2.98
C ASN A 37 10.41 -5.27 3.81
N HIS A 38 11.42 -4.44 3.53
CA HIS A 38 11.61 -3.15 4.21
C HIS A 38 10.45 -2.18 3.95
N MET A 39 10.00 -2.04 2.71
CA MET A 39 8.87 -1.19 2.34
C MET A 39 7.55 -1.65 3.00
N LEU A 40 7.30 -2.96 3.05
CA LEU A 40 6.11 -3.51 3.70
C LEU A 40 6.14 -3.33 5.23
N ARG A 41 7.31 -3.46 5.86
CA ARG A 41 7.49 -3.13 7.29
C ARG A 41 7.21 -1.65 7.56
N SER A 42 7.74 -0.77 6.71
CA SER A 42 7.47 0.68 6.79
C SER A 42 5.98 0.97 6.62
N LEU A 43 5.34 0.34 5.62
CA LEU A 43 3.90 0.47 5.39
C LEU A 43 3.09 0.05 6.62
N ALA A 44 3.36 -1.12 7.20
CA ALA A 44 2.68 -1.61 8.40
C ALA A 44 2.86 -0.66 9.58
N THR A 45 4.11 -0.32 9.91
CA THR A 45 4.47 0.52 11.05
C THR A 45 3.75 1.87 11.02
N HIS A 46 3.74 2.54 9.87
CA HIS A 46 3.19 3.89 9.77
C HIS A 46 1.67 3.92 9.53
N SER A 47 1.12 2.89 8.91
CA SER A 47 -0.34 2.77 8.74
C SER A 47 -1.04 2.24 9.98
N LEU A 48 -0.33 1.61 10.91
CA LEU A 48 -0.85 0.81 12.03
C LEU A 48 -1.70 -0.39 11.58
N ILE A 49 -1.61 -0.77 10.31
CA ILE A 49 -2.20 -2.01 9.80
C ILE A 49 -1.22 -3.15 10.11
N ASP A 50 -1.68 -4.21 10.79
CA ASP A 50 -0.87 -5.41 10.88
C ASP A 50 -0.86 -6.10 9.51
N ILE A 51 0.33 -6.46 9.04
CA ILE A 51 0.54 -7.06 7.70
C ILE A 51 1.36 -8.33 7.84
N THR A 52 0.79 -9.45 7.39
CA THR A 52 1.53 -10.71 7.21
C THR A 52 1.59 -11.03 5.72
N VAL A 53 2.80 -11.28 5.23
CA VAL A 53 3.06 -11.66 3.82
C VAL A 53 4.03 -12.83 3.76
N HIS A 54 3.64 -13.90 3.09
CA HIS A 54 4.50 -14.99 2.67
C HIS A 54 4.41 -15.11 1.16
N ALA A 55 5.53 -14.87 0.49
CA ALA A 55 5.61 -14.90 -0.97
C ALA A 55 6.75 -15.78 -1.45
N LYS A 56 6.49 -16.54 -2.51
CA LYS A 56 7.48 -17.31 -3.27
C LYS A 56 7.19 -17.16 -4.75
N GLY A 57 8.21 -17.08 -5.58
CA GLY A 57 8.05 -16.97 -7.02
C GLY A 57 9.37 -17.12 -7.76
N ASP A 58 9.28 -17.12 -9.07
CA ASP A 58 10.41 -17.31 -9.98
C ASP A 58 11.18 -16.01 -10.27
N LEU A 59 10.46 -14.88 -10.42
CA LEU A 59 11.03 -13.57 -10.73
C LEU A 59 10.62 -12.51 -9.71
N VAL A 60 11.51 -11.55 -9.44
CA VAL A 60 11.23 -10.39 -8.57
C VAL A 60 9.99 -9.65 -9.03
N HIS A 61 9.83 -9.43 -10.34
CA HIS A 61 8.67 -8.76 -10.92
C HIS A 61 7.34 -9.46 -10.55
N HIS A 62 7.27 -10.78 -10.75
CA HIS A 62 6.07 -11.58 -10.45
C HIS A 62 5.74 -11.57 -8.94
N ILE A 63 6.77 -11.72 -8.08
CA ILE A 63 6.61 -11.64 -6.62
C ILE A 63 6.04 -10.28 -6.21
N MET A 64 6.57 -9.20 -6.78
CA MET A 64 6.17 -7.84 -6.47
C MET A 64 4.72 -7.55 -6.87
N GLU A 65 4.37 -7.87 -8.12
CA GLU A 65 3.03 -7.65 -8.66
C GLU A 65 1.98 -8.45 -7.89
N ASP A 66 2.19 -9.77 -7.74
CA ASP A 66 1.22 -10.62 -7.07
C ASP A 66 1.10 -10.34 -5.57
N THR A 67 2.19 -9.89 -4.92
CA THR A 67 2.13 -9.41 -3.53
C THR A 67 1.29 -8.14 -3.42
N ALA A 68 1.46 -7.20 -4.33
CA ALA A 68 0.66 -5.96 -4.37
C ALA A 68 -0.82 -6.25 -4.61
N ILE A 69 -1.12 -7.15 -5.55
CA ILE A 69 -2.50 -7.60 -5.83
C ILE A 69 -3.12 -8.21 -4.58
N CYS A 70 -2.46 -9.19 -3.95
CA CYS A 70 -2.98 -9.85 -2.76
C CYS A 70 -3.14 -8.88 -1.58
N LEU A 71 -2.21 -7.94 -1.40
CA LEU A 71 -2.31 -6.93 -0.34
C LEU A 71 -3.51 -6.00 -0.57
N GLY A 72 -3.71 -5.51 -1.79
CA GLY A 72 -4.87 -4.69 -2.15
C GLY A 72 -6.20 -5.41 -1.93
N GLU A 73 -6.29 -6.68 -2.35
CA GLU A 73 -7.47 -7.52 -2.13
C GLU A 73 -7.72 -7.80 -0.64
N ALA A 74 -6.66 -8.07 0.15
CA ALA A 74 -6.80 -8.30 1.58
C ALA A 74 -7.33 -7.06 2.30
N ILE A 75 -6.79 -5.87 1.99
CA ILE A 75 -7.29 -4.59 2.54
C ILE A 75 -8.74 -4.36 2.12
N LEU A 76 -9.07 -4.58 0.84
CA LEU A 76 -10.44 -4.42 0.33
C LEU A 76 -11.44 -5.34 1.04
N LYS A 77 -11.06 -6.60 1.28
CA LYS A 77 -11.88 -7.56 2.05
C LYS A 77 -12.05 -7.12 3.51
N ALA A 78 -10.99 -6.61 4.14
CA ALA A 78 -11.05 -6.11 5.51
C ALA A 78 -11.91 -4.86 5.66
N LEU A 79 -11.98 -4.00 4.63
CA LEU A 79 -12.85 -2.81 4.61
C LEU A 79 -14.35 -3.17 4.57
N GLY A 80 -14.72 -4.38 4.13
CA GLY A 80 -16.13 -4.74 3.95
C GLY A 80 -16.84 -3.76 3.00
N ASP A 81 -17.97 -3.21 3.37
CA ASP A 81 -18.71 -2.20 2.60
C ASP A 81 -18.20 -0.77 2.79
N GLY A 82 -17.24 -0.57 3.71
CA GLY A 82 -16.65 0.74 4.02
C GLY A 82 -17.52 1.62 4.92
N GLU A 83 -18.42 1.02 5.70
CA GLU A 83 -19.25 1.77 6.63
C GLU A 83 -18.41 2.43 7.75
N GLY A 84 -18.70 3.69 8.05
CA GLY A 84 -18.09 4.45 9.12
C GLY A 84 -16.63 4.88 8.90
N ILE A 85 -15.99 4.54 7.79
CA ILE A 85 -14.59 4.93 7.54
C ILE A 85 -14.47 6.42 7.20
N SER A 86 -13.27 6.98 7.41
CA SER A 86 -12.93 8.35 6.95
C SER A 86 -12.93 8.46 5.42
N ARG A 87 -12.59 7.36 4.71
CA ARG A 87 -12.53 7.21 3.27
C ARG A 87 -11.38 7.94 2.60
N PHE A 88 -11.11 9.19 2.98
CA PHE A 88 -10.03 10.01 2.45
C PHE A 88 -8.86 10.06 3.42
N GLY A 89 -7.66 10.00 2.88
CA GLY A 89 -6.44 10.24 3.63
C GLY A 89 -5.38 10.89 2.77
N TYR A 90 -4.53 11.70 3.39
CA TYR A 90 -3.41 12.36 2.72
C TYR A 90 -2.26 12.59 3.69
N ALA A 91 -1.04 12.64 3.16
CA ALA A 91 0.14 12.89 3.97
C ALA A 91 1.25 13.57 3.14
N ILE A 92 2.05 14.34 3.84
CA ILE A 92 3.32 14.91 3.36
C ILE A 92 4.39 14.40 4.30
N VAL A 93 5.39 13.68 3.77
CA VAL A 93 6.39 12.99 4.58
C VAL A 93 7.79 13.31 4.10
N PRO A 94 8.65 13.86 4.98
CA PRO A 94 10.07 13.98 4.72
C PRO A 94 10.80 12.66 5.03
N MET A 95 11.83 12.37 4.26
CA MET A 95 12.83 11.35 4.56
C MET A 95 14.19 11.87 4.12
N ASP A 96 14.99 12.32 5.07
CA ASP A 96 16.29 12.96 4.86
C ASP A 96 16.26 14.01 3.71
N CYS A 97 16.86 13.68 2.55
CA CYS A 97 16.91 14.58 1.41
C CYS A 97 15.62 14.64 0.58
N SER A 98 14.60 13.85 0.91
CA SER A 98 13.41 13.65 0.08
C SER A 98 12.14 14.14 0.76
N LEU A 99 11.17 14.59 -0.05
CA LEU A 99 9.83 14.97 0.39
C LEU A 99 8.81 14.31 -0.53
N ALA A 100 7.92 13.51 0.04
CA ALA A 100 6.86 12.81 -0.69
C ALA A 100 5.47 13.24 -0.22
N PHE A 101 4.50 13.11 -1.15
CA PHE A 101 3.09 13.35 -0.93
C PHE A 101 2.31 12.10 -1.32
N ALA A 102 1.24 11.81 -0.59
CA ALA A 102 0.26 10.82 -0.98
C ALA A 102 -1.16 11.28 -0.66
N ALA A 103 -2.13 10.87 -1.50
CA ALA A 103 -3.55 11.04 -1.27
C ALA A 103 -4.30 9.78 -1.70
N VAL A 104 -5.26 9.35 -0.87
CA VAL A 104 -6.05 8.12 -1.07
C VAL A 104 -7.54 8.45 -0.95
N ASP A 105 -8.35 7.95 -1.89
CA ASP A 105 -9.81 7.85 -1.78
C ASP A 105 -10.24 6.39 -1.96
N LEU A 106 -10.80 5.78 -0.93
CA LEU A 106 -11.30 4.40 -0.93
C LEU A 106 -12.69 4.34 -1.61
N SER A 107 -12.73 4.75 -2.88
CA SER A 107 -13.96 4.98 -3.66
C SER A 107 -14.48 3.76 -4.41
N ARG A 108 -13.78 2.63 -4.38
CA ARG A 108 -14.01 1.42 -5.20
C ARG A 108 -13.96 1.65 -6.71
N ARG A 109 -13.48 2.79 -7.15
CA ARG A 109 -13.18 3.13 -8.54
C ARG A 109 -11.68 3.35 -8.65
N PRO A 110 -10.93 2.39 -9.17
CA PRO A 110 -9.46 2.50 -9.20
C PRO A 110 -9.01 3.63 -10.13
N TYR A 111 -8.11 4.43 -9.63
CA TYR A 111 -7.31 5.35 -10.40
C TYR A 111 -5.96 5.50 -9.71
N VAL A 112 -4.89 5.54 -10.47
CA VAL A 112 -3.56 5.63 -9.90
C VAL A 112 -2.71 6.64 -10.67
N LYS A 113 -1.98 7.45 -9.92
CA LYS A 113 -0.94 8.32 -10.45
C LYS A 113 0.27 8.25 -9.52
N VAL A 114 1.38 7.75 -10.07
CA VAL A 114 2.65 7.62 -9.36
C VAL A 114 3.73 8.39 -10.08
N ASP A 115 4.46 9.24 -9.37
CA ASP A 115 5.64 9.94 -9.86
C ASP A 115 6.68 10.04 -8.74
N LEU A 116 7.56 9.05 -8.67
CA LEU A 116 8.59 8.97 -7.61
C LEU A 116 9.89 9.65 -7.97
N LYS A 117 10.06 10.13 -9.22
CA LYS A 117 11.29 10.76 -9.72
C LYS A 117 12.54 9.91 -9.49
N LEU A 118 12.40 8.57 -9.61
CA LEU A 118 13.53 7.66 -9.49
C LEU A 118 14.43 7.80 -10.72
N GLU A 119 15.73 7.90 -10.49
CA GLU A 119 16.72 8.14 -11.54
C GLU A 119 17.57 6.90 -11.84
N GLY A 120 17.74 6.03 -10.84
CA GLY A 120 18.45 4.78 -10.95
C GLY A 120 17.65 3.66 -11.61
N LYS A 121 18.32 2.56 -11.97
CA LYS A 121 17.66 1.35 -12.45
C LYS A 121 17.26 0.42 -11.32
N MET A 122 18.02 0.45 -10.24
CA MET A 122 17.89 -0.44 -9.08
C MET A 122 17.96 0.36 -7.79
N ILE A 123 17.18 -0.06 -6.80
CA ILE A 123 17.37 0.29 -5.40
C ILE A 123 17.53 -1.02 -4.65
N GLU A 124 18.71 -1.22 -4.05
CA GLU A 124 19.11 -2.47 -3.40
C GLU A 124 18.88 -3.68 -4.34
N ASP A 125 18.08 -4.64 -3.96
CA ASP A 125 17.74 -5.84 -4.73
C ASP A 125 16.49 -5.70 -5.62
N MET A 126 15.98 -4.46 -5.81
CA MET A 126 14.72 -4.20 -6.50
C MET A 126 14.86 -3.23 -7.68
N PRO A 127 14.39 -3.59 -8.89
CA PRO A 127 14.27 -2.65 -10.00
C PRO A 127 13.34 -1.48 -9.66
N CYS A 128 13.75 -0.24 -10.00
CA CYS A 128 12.96 0.97 -9.74
C CYS A 128 11.56 0.93 -10.39
N GLU A 129 11.44 0.36 -11.58
CA GLU A 129 10.14 0.18 -12.26
C GLU A 129 9.17 -0.68 -11.46
N ASN A 130 9.67 -1.71 -10.74
CA ASN A 130 8.83 -2.57 -9.92
C ASN A 130 8.26 -1.86 -8.69
N ILE A 131 8.93 -0.83 -8.18
CA ILE A 131 8.42 -0.02 -7.06
C ILE A 131 7.18 0.75 -7.48
N ILE A 132 7.23 1.37 -8.66
CA ILE A 132 6.09 2.09 -9.25
C ILE A 132 4.96 1.11 -9.52
N HIS A 133 5.27 -0.01 -10.20
CA HIS A 133 4.31 -1.06 -10.53
C HIS A 133 3.64 -1.68 -9.31
N PHE A 134 4.37 -1.83 -8.19
CA PHE A 134 3.80 -2.29 -6.91
C PHE A 134 2.69 -1.36 -6.42
N ILE A 135 2.94 -0.05 -6.39
CA ILE A 135 1.95 0.95 -5.94
C ILE A 135 0.73 0.96 -6.88
N GLU A 136 0.96 0.82 -8.19
CA GLU A 136 -0.11 0.77 -9.19
C GLU A 136 -0.98 -0.47 -9.02
N SER A 137 -0.37 -1.65 -8.91
CA SER A 137 -1.08 -2.92 -8.72
C SER A 137 -1.85 -2.97 -7.40
N LEU A 138 -1.26 -2.43 -6.31
CA LEU A 138 -1.92 -2.26 -5.03
C LEU A 138 -3.18 -1.37 -5.15
N ALA A 139 -3.06 -0.20 -5.78
CA ALA A 139 -4.15 0.75 -5.92
C ALA A 139 -5.33 0.17 -6.73
N ILE A 140 -5.01 -0.53 -7.83
CA ILE A 140 -6.00 -1.19 -8.70
C ILE A 140 -6.73 -2.29 -7.93
N SER A 141 -6.01 -3.16 -7.23
CA SER A 141 -6.58 -4.31 -6.50
C SER A 141 -7.35 -3.87 -5.26
N LEU A 142 -6.93 -2.81 -4.59
CA LEU A 142 -7.66 -2.15 -3.51
C LEU A 142 -8.91 -1.41 -4.02
N ARG A 143 -9.01 -1.18 -5.32
CA ARG A 143 -10.06 -0.37 -5.97
C ARG A 143 -10.11 1.05 -5.41
N ALA A 144 -8.96 1.66 -5.20
CA ALA A 144 -8.82 3.00 -4.64
C ALA A 144 -8.30 4.00 -5.68
N ASN A 145 -8.60 5.27 -5.48
CA ASN A 145 -7.84 6.33 -6.11
C ASN A 145 -6.60 6.57 -5.25
N VAL A 146 -5.42 6.45 -5.85
CA VAL A 146 -4.14 6.63 -5.17
C VAL A 146 -3.26 7.56 -5.98
N HIS A 147 -2.85 8.65 -5.38
CA HIS A 147 -1.88 9.59 -5.93
C HIS A 147 -0.66 9.61 -5.02
N VAL A 148 0.52 9.34 -5.57
CA VAL A 148 1.80 9.37 -4.84
C VAL A 148 2.83 10.08 -5.70
N TRP A 149 3.49 11.10 -5.15
CA TRP A 149 4.58 11.77 -5.87
C TRP A 149 5.65 12.28 -4.92
N VAL A 150 6.87 12.30 -5.43
CA VAL A 150 8.02 12.88 -4.75
C VAL A 150 8.23 14.30 -5.28
N GLN A 151 8.26 15.27 -4.37
CA GLN A 151 8.48 16.67 -4.74
C GLN A 151 9.93 16.90 -5.14
N TYR A 152 10.85 16.41 -4.32
CA TYR A 152 12.29 16.45 -4.54
C TYR A 152 12.99 15.35 -3.72
N GLY A 153 14.23 15.07 -4.07
CA GLY A 153 15.12 14.14 -3.38
C GLY A 153 16.37 13.88 -4.22
N SER A 154 17.48 13.54 -3.58
CA SER A 154 18.75 13.22 -4.23
C SER A 154 19.16 11.74 -4.10
N ASN A 155 18.39 10.95 -3.34
CA ASN A 155 18.65 9.54 -3.12
C ASN A 155 17.36 8.75 -3.39
N ASP A 156 17.41 7.76 -4.29
CA ASP A 156 16.23 7.02 -4.74
C ASP A 156 15.65 6.12 -3.64
N HIS A 157 16.48 5.58 -2.74
CA HIS A 157 16.01 4.85 -1.55
C HIS A 157 15.14 5.77 -0.67
N HIS A 158 15.64 6.98 -0.35
CA HIS A 158 14.89 7.95 0.45
C HIS A 158 13.61 8.43 -0.25
N LYS A 159 13.63 8.58 -1.59
CA LYS A 159 12.42 8.91 -2.37
C LYS A 159 11.36 7.80 -2.24
N ALA A 160 11.76 6.54 -2.43
CA ALA A 160 10.87 5.40 -2.33
C ALA A 160 10.32 5.23 -0.91
N GLU A 161 11.18 5.30 0.11
CA GLU A 161 10.76 5.15 1.51
C GLU A 161 9.85 6.29 1.96
N ALA A 162 10.13 7.55 1.58
CA ALA A 162 9.23 8.68 1.84
C ALA A 162 7.84 8.47 1.20
N ALA A 163 7.80 7.96 -0.03
CA ALA A 163 6.56 7.65 -0.74
C ALA A 163 5.73 6.57 -0.03
N PHE A 164 6.36 5.47 0.41
CA PHE A 164 5.68 4.41 1.17
C PHE A 164 5.19 4.90 2.53
N LYS A 165 5.95 5.72 3.24
CA LYS A 165 5.51 6.35 4.50
C LYS A 165 4.33 7.29 4.28
N ALA A 166 4.37 8.10 3.22
CA ALA A 166 3.25 8.99 2.88
C ALA A 166 1.99 8.18 2.54
N LEU A 167 2.12 7.12 1.74
CA LEU A 167 1.03 6.20 1.42
C LEU A 167 0.48 5.52 2.68
N ALA A 168 1.36 5.05 3.58
CA ALA A 168 0.98 4.43 4.84
C ALA A 168 0.14 5.35 5.73
N LEU A 169 0.57 6.59 5.93
CA LEU A 169 -0.17 7.58 6.72
C LEU A 169 -1.51 7.95 6.07
N SER A 170 -1.54 8.03 4.74
CA SER A 170 -2.78 8.27 3.98
C SER A 170 -3.76 7.11 4.14
N LEU A 171 -3.28 5.86 4.04
CA LEU A 171 -4.11 4.67 4.29
C LEU A 171 -4.62 4.63 5.74
N ARG A 172 -3.76 4.92 6.73
CA ARG A 172 -4.16 5.00 8.13
C ARG A 172 -5.35 5.94 8.34
N GLN A 173 -5.30 7.13 7.75
CA GLN A 173 -6.41 8.08 7.83
C GLN A 173 -7.65 7.54 7.12
N ALA A 174 -7.49 7.06 5.89
CA ALA A 174 -8.61 6.63 5.04
C ALA A 174 -9.39 5.45 5.63
N VAL A 175 -8.69 4.47 6.26
CA VAL A 175 -9.33 3.30 6.88
C VAL A 175 -9.86 3.55 8.29
N SER A 176 -9.49 4.68 8.93
CA SER A 176 -9.92 5.00 10.29
C SER A 176 -11.43 5.14 10.39
N ILE A 177 -12.01 4.61 11.48
CA ILE A 177 -13.43 4.81 11.80
C ILE A 177 -13.62 6.19 12.42
N ASP A 178 -14.49 7.01 11.84
CA ASP A 178 -14.96 8.26 12.45
C ASP A 178 -16.23 7.95 13.27
N PRO A 179 -16.20 8.07 14.62
CA PRO A 179 -17.33 7.71 15.47
C PRO A 179 -18.57 8.60 15.25
N ARG A 180 -18.42 9.72 14.59
CA ARG A 180 -19.53 10.62 14.23
C ARG A 180 -20.22 10.22 12.93
N ARG A 181 -19.59 9.36 12.14
CA ARG A 181 -20.09 8.94 10.82
C ARG A 181 -20.94 7.69 10.96
N LYS A 182 -22.18 7.80 10.50
CA LYS A 182 -23.10 6.67 10.37
C LYS A 182 -23.25 6.31 8.89
N GLY A 183 -23.09 5.03 8.57
CA GLY A 183 -23.22 4.51 7.20
C GLY A 183 -22.04 4.79 6.29
N ILE A 184 -22.27 4.63 5.00
CA ILE A 184 -21.24 4.74 3.95
C ILE A 184 -20.88 6.22 3.71
N PRO A 185 -19.57 6.58 3.65
CA PRO A 185 -19.11 7.96 3.50
C PRO A 185 -19.24 8.46 2.04
N SER A 186 -20.46 8.53 1.55
CA SER A 186 -20.75 8.98 0.19
C SER A 186 -22.08 9.69 0.13
N SER A 187 -22.15 10.82 -0.57
CA SER A 187 -23.42 11.51 -0.86
C SER A 187 -24.39 10.70 -1.73
N LYS A 188 -23.86 9.64 -2.39
CA LYS A 188 -24.64 8.70 -3.22
C LYS A 188 -25.18 7.52 -2.42
N GLY A 189 -24.77 7.37 -1.14
CA GLY A 189 -25.12 6.21 -0.31
C GLY A 189 -24.38 4.89 -0.63
N VAL A 190 -23.48 4.94 -1.62
CA VAL A 190 -22.62 3.79 -2.03
C VAL A 190 -21.22 4.29 -2.39
N ILE A 191 -20.19 3.42 -2.25
CA ILE A 191 -18.82 3.63 -2.71
C ILE A 191 -18.37 2.48 -3.59
#